data_f75380126b54d3610ff8911c011b5c83
#
_entry.id   f75380126b54d3610ff8911c011b5c83
#
_cell.length_a   1.000
_cell.length_b   1.000
_cell.length_c   1.000
_cell.angle_alpha   90.00
_cell.angle_beta   90.00
_cell.angle_gamma   90.00
#
_symmetry.space_group_name_H-M   'P 1'
#
loop_
_entity.id
_entity.type
_entity.pdbx_description
1 polymer ?
#
loop_
_entity_poly.entity_id
_entity_poly.type
_entity_poly.pdbx_seq_one_letter_code
_entity_poly.pdbx_strand_id
1 'polypeptide(L)'
;DVKTVLSHPQGIAQSKEWLAKNLPQAKVVEVSSTAEGARRVAEDGDSSEAAIAASRTSNVYHLEILATDLQYTQTNVTRFYVVTTKNHQLLKAGHMALTAVGSAQYLPGLLADLQHRGFDLVSLHDRTAKTLLGEYIYVLELSGGKYDKLADLSKKYDKKLQIRLL
;
A
#
# COMPACT_ATOMS: atom_id res chain seq x y z
N ASP A 1 -30.09 -14.75 9.02
CA ASP A 1 -29.12 -14.60 10.14
C ASP A 1 -27.78 -15.19 9.76
N VAL A 2 -26.75 -14.36 9.67
CA VAL A 2 -25.39 -14.78 9.32
C VAL A 2 -24.77 -15.58 10.47
N LYS A 3 -24.29 -16.79 10.16
CA LYS A 3 -23.64 -17.71 11.12
C LYS A 3 -22.15 -17.85 10.86
N THR A 4 -21.71 -17.64 9.62
CA THR A 4 -20.29 -17.75 9.23
C THR A 4 -19.87 -16.53 8.43
N VAL A 5 -18.68 -15.98 8.75
CA VAL A 5 -18.10 -14.85 8.04
C VAL A 5 -16.72 -15.23 7.53
N LEU A 6 -16.51 -15.15 6.21
CA LEU A 6 -15.27 -15.48 5.54
C LEU A 6 -14.50 -14.21 5.13
N SER A 7 -13.22 -14.14 5.42
CA SER A 7 -12.33 -13.09 4.89
C SER A 7 -10.85 -13.43 5.04
N HIS A 8 -10.01 -12.60 4.41
CA HIS A 8 -8.58 -12.60 4.67
C HIS A 8 -8.30 -12.12 6.12
N PRO A 9 -7.27 -12.64 6.83
CA PRO A 9 -6.95 -12.26 8.21
C PRO A 9 -6.89 -10.74 8.43
N GLN A 10 -6.35 -9.99 7.47
CA GLN A 10 -6.30 -8.53 7.55
C GLN A 10 -7.70 -7.89 7.53
N GLY A 11 -8.61 -8.38 6.68
CA GLY A 11 -9.99 -7.90 6.64
C GLY A 11 -10.74 -8.19 7.94
N ILE A 12 -10.52 -9.37 8.51
CA ILE A 12 -11.07 -9.78 9.82
C ILE A 12 -10.55 -8.82 10.91
N ALA A 13 -9.25 -8.60 10.97
CA ALA A 13 -8.64 -7.71 11.96
C ALA A 13 -9.19 -6.29 11.89
N GLN A 14 -9.38 -5.75 10.68
CA GLN A 14 -9.92 -4.41 10.46
C GLN A 14 -11.40 -4.28 10.82
N SER A 15 -12.16 -5.38 10.79
CA SER A 15 -13.60 -5.41 11.07
C SER A 15 -13.93 -6.01 12.44
N LYS A 16 -12.94 -6.29 13.27
CA LYS A 16 -13.08 -7.01 14.54
C LYS A 16 -14.12 -6.38 15.48
N GLU A 17 -14.06 -5.06 15.66
CA GLU A 17 -14.99 -4.35 16.57
C GLU A 17 -16.42 -4.38 16.03
N TRP A 18 -16.59 -4.21 14.72
CA TRP A 18 -17.89 -4.29 14.08
C TRP A 18 -18.50 -5.69 14.21
N LEU A 19 -17.69 -6.73 13.96
CA LEU A 19 -18.11 -8.14 14.09
C LEU A 19 -18.53 -8.45 15.53
N ALA A 20 -17.73 -8.07 16.52
CA ALA A 20 -18.04 -8.31 17.92
C ALA A 20 -19.35 -7.62 18.36
N LYS A 21 -19.67 -6.46 17.79
CA LYS A 21 -20.88 -5.72 18.11
C LYS A 21 -22.13 -6.27 17.39
N ASN A 22 -22.01 -6.60 16.12
CA ASN A 22 -23.17 -6.87 15.25
C ASN A 22 -23.40 -8.37 15.00
N LEU A 23 -22.33 -9.18 15.02
CA LEU A 23 -22.38 -10.62 14.78
C LEU A 23 -21.56 -11.40 15.83
N PRO A 24 -21.83 -11.21 17.13
CA PRO A 24 -21.00 -11.80 18.21
C PRO A 24 -20.99 -13.32 18.22
N GLN A 25 -21.98 -13.97 17.61
CA GLN A 25 -22.12 -15.44 17.58
C GLN A 25 -21.64 -16.05 16.25
N ALA A 26 -21.27 -15.21 15.26
CA ALA A 26 -20.83 -15.72 13.97
C ALA A 26 -19.42 -16.34 14.07
N LYS A 27 -19.26 -17.49 13.44
CA LYS A 27 -17.95 -18.11 13.26
C LYS A 27 -17.17 -17.34 12.20
N VAL A 28 -15.95 -16.91 12.53
CA VAL A 28 -15.06 -16.25 11.57
C VAL A 28 -14.10 -17.27 10.96
N VAL A 29 -14.05 -17.34 9.63
CA VAL A 29 -13.23 -18.28 8.86
C VAL A 29 -12.21 -17.50 8.02
N GLU A 30 -10.95 -17.80 8.21
CA GLU A 30 -9.87 -17.23 7.41
C GLU A 30 -9.75 -17.90 6.05
N VAL A 31 -9.58 -17.09 5.01
CA VAL A 31 -9.35 -17.52 3.63
C VAL A 31 -8.17 -16.76 3.03
N SER A 32 -7.68 -17.23 1.87
CA SER A 32 -6.47 -16.71 1.23
C SER A 32 -6.58 -15.26 0.74
N SER A 33 -7.79 -14.78 0.45
CA SER A 33 -8.07 -13.39 0.06
C SER A 33 -9.53 -13.03 0.35
N THR A 34 -9.83 -11.74 0.42
CA THR A 34 -11.21 -11.24 0.57
C THR A 34 -12.09 -11.65 -0.63
N ALA A 35 -11.53 -11.64 -1.83
CA ALA A 35 -12.22 -12.09 -3.05
C ALA A 35 -12.51 -13.59 -3.03
N GLU A 36 -11.61 -14.40 -2.48
CA GLU A 36 -11.83 -15.85 -2.29
C GLU A 36 -12.99 -16.10 -1.34
N GLY A 37 -13.10 -15.35 -0.24
CA GLY A 37 -14.25 -15.43 0.66
C GLY A 37 -15.58 -15.18 -0.06
N ALA A 38 -15.65 -14.10 -0.84
CA ALA A 38 -16.85 -13.77 -1.61
C ALA A 38 -17.19 -14.83 -2.68
N ARG A 39 -16.16 -15.37 -3.36
CA ARG A 39 -16.35 -16.45 -4.33
C ARG A 39 -16.98 -17.68 -3.68
N ARG A 40 -16.47 -18.12 -2.51
CA ARG A 40 -17.03 -19.29 -1.78
C ARG A 40 -18.46 -19.07 -1.39
N VAL A 41 -18.79 -17.93 -0.77
CA VAL A 41 -20.18 -17.63 -0.40
C VAL A 41 -21.11 -17.67 -1.62
N ALA A 42 -20.66 -17.19 -2.77
CA ALA A 42 -21.46 -17.24 -4.00
C ALA A 42 -21.64 -18.66 -4.55
N GLU A 43 -20.60 -19.50 -4.45
CA GLU A 43 -20.64 -20.89 -4.95
C GLU A 43 -21.42 -21.81 -4.02
N ASP A 44 -21.26 -21.63 -2.70
CA ASP A 44 -21.95 -22.47 -1.69
C ASP A 44 -23.44 -22.14 -1.62
N GLY A 45 -23.84 -20.90 -1.92
CA GLY A 45 -25.24 -20.47 -1.96
C GLY A 45 -25.96 -20.55 -0.60
N ASP A 46 -25.22 -20.71 0.50
CA ASP A 46 -25.78 -20.75 1.86
C ASP A 46 -26.04 -19.31 2.35
N SER A 47 -27.31 -18.97 2.52
CA SER A 47 -27.74 -17.65 3.02
C SER A 47 -27.29 -17.35 4.46
N SER A 48 -26.77 -18.34 5.19
CA SER A 48 -26.16 -18.12 6.52
C SER A 48 -24.68 -17.77 6.47
N GLU A 49 -24.07 -17.72 5.28
CA GLU A 49 -22.69 -17.32 5.07
C GLU A 49 -22.58 -15.90 4.51
N ALA A 50 -21.57 -15.20 4.93
CA ALA A 50 -21.23 -13.87 4.41
C ALA A 50 -19.72 -13.72 4.24
N ALA A 51 -19.31 -12.79 3.40
CA ALA A 51 -17.90 -12.44 3.21
C ALA A 51 -17.64 -10.97 3.51
N ILE A 52 -16.49 -10.66 4.14
CA ILE A 52 -15.99 -9.30 4.20
C ILE A 52 -15.05 -9.08 3.00
N ALA A 53 -15.46 -8.20 2.09
CA ALA A 53 -14.75 -7.91 0.86
C ALA A 53 -14.96 -6.45 0.41
N ALA A 54 -14.27 -6.01 -0.64
CA ALA A 54 -14.51 -4.72 -1.25
C ALA A 54 -15.92 -4.69 -1.89
N SER A 55 -16.64 -3.56 -1.78
CA SER A 55 -18.03 -3.43 -2.27
C SER A 55 -18.19 -3.86 -3.73
N ARG A 56 -17.23 -3.52 -4.60
CA ARG A 56 -17.26 -3.93 -6.02
C ARG A 56 -17.29 -5.45 -6.23
N THR A 57 -16.88 -6.23 -5.24
CA THR A 57 -16.88 -7.70 -5.30
C THR A 57 -18.30 -8.27 -5.39
N SER A 58 -19.28 -7.56 -4.84
CA SER A 58 -20.71 -7.91 -4.95
C SER A 58 -21.16 -7.98 -6.41
N ASN A 59 -20.72 -7.04 -7.24
CA ASN A 59 -21.07 -7.02 -8.68
C ASN A 59 -20.43 -8.18 -9.45
N VAL A 60 -19.24 -8.62 -9.03
CA VAL A 60 -18.50 -9.71 -9.71
C VAL A 60 -19.13 -11.07 -9.41
N TYR A 61 -19.56 -11.30 -8.19
CA TYR A 61 -20.09 -12.58 -7.72
C TYR A 61 -21.61 -12.57 -7.51
N HIS A 62 -22.30 -11.49 -7.89
CA HIS A 62 -23.74 -11.32 -7.76
C HIS A 62 -24.25 -11.51 -6.33
N LEU A 63 -23.50 -10.98 -5.36
CA LEU A 63 -23.85 -11.02 -3.94
C LEU A 63 -24.54 -9.72 -3.50
N GLU A 64 -25.42 -9.83 -2.53
CA GLU A 64 -26.03 -8.68 -1.86
C GLU A 64 -25.09 -8.07 -0.83
N ILE A 65 -25.07 -6.73 -0.74
CA ILE A 65 -24.33 -6.01 0.30
C ILE A 65 -25.22 -5.85 1.53
N LEU A 66 -24.88 -6.55 2.61
CA LEU A 66 -25.63 -6.53 3.87
C LEU A 66 -25.24 -5.35 4.78
N ALA A 67 -23.98 -4.91 4.72
CA ALA A 67 -23.47 -3.80 5.52
C ALA A 67 -22.24 -3.16 4.83
N THR A 68 -22.02 -1.88 5.11
CA THR A 68 -20.84 -1.10 4.62
C THR A 68 -20.07 -0.53 5.80
N ASP A 69 -18.87 -0.01 5.53
CA ASP A 69 -18.04 0.69 6.50
C ASP A 69 -17.69 -0.13 7.75
N LEU A 70 -17.36 -1.40 7.56
CA LEU A 70 -17.07 -2.35 8.64
C LEU A 70 -15.73 -2.08 9.35
N GLN A 71 -14.84 -1.33 8.72
CA GLN A 71 -13.51 -1.02 9.27
C GLN A 71 -13.60 0.05 10.37
N TYR A 72 -12.84 -0.14 11.45
CA TYR A 72 -12.85 0.78 12.59
C TYR A 72 -12.07 2.09 12.34
N THR A 73 -11.23 2.16 11.29
CA THR A 73 -10.51 3.36 10.92
C THR A 73 -10.81 3.78 9.48
N GLN A 74 -11.11 5.08 9.29
CA GLN A 74 -11.28 5.65 7.95
C GLN A 74 -9.96 5.86 7.21
N THR A 75 -8.81 5.62 7.87
CA THR A 75 -7.47 5.86 7.34
C THR A 75 -6.85 4.64 6.64
N ASN A 76 -7.62 3.57 6.41
CA ASN A 76 -7.13 2.40 5.68
C ASN A 76 -7.05 2.71 4.18
N VAL A 77 -5.93 3.28 3.78
CA VAL A 77 -5.64 3.64 2.39
C VAL A 77 -4.49 2.80 1.86
N THR A 78 -4.70 2.13 0.74
CA THR A 78 -3.65 1.40 0.03
C THR A 78 -3.13 2.25 -1.13
N ARG A 79 -1.82 2.49 -1.17
CA ARG A 79 -1.16 3.20 -2.26
C ARG A 79 -0.77 2.22 -3.36
N PHE A 80 -1.07 2.59 -4.58
CA PHE A 80 -0.71 1.83 -5.77
C PHE A 80 0.26 2.64 -6.63
N TYR A 81 1.29 1.99 -7.15
CA TYR A 81 2.21 2.55 -8.13
C TYR A 81 1.86 2.00 -9.52
N VAL A 82 1.76 2.90 -10.49
CA VAL A 82 1.67 2.50 -11.90
C VAL A 82 3.09 2.37 -12.43
N VAL A 83 3.48 1.17 -12.80
CA VAL A 83 4.81 0.87 -13.34
C VAL A 83 4.73 0.54 -14.82
N THR A 84 5.74 0.98 -15.59
CA THR A 84 5.82 0.75 -17.03
C THR A 84 7.26 0.50 -17.47
N THR A 85 7.43 -0.21 -18.58
CA THR A 85 8.74 -0.48 -19.21
C THR A 85 9.21 0.65 -20.13
N LYS A 86 8.35 1.64 -20.43
CA LYS A 86 8.67 2.77 -21.31
C LYS A 86 8.58 4.08 -20.53
N ASN A 87 9.44 5.05 -20.87
CA ASN A 87 9.30 6.43 -20.40
C ASN A 87 7.99 7.02 -20.95
N HIS A 88 6.93 6.91 -20.20
CA HIS A 88 5.73 7.67 -20.44
C HIS A 88 5.79 8.91 -19.55
N GLN A 89 5.57 10.08 -20.12
CA GLN A 89 5.19 11.26 -19.33
C GLN A 89 3.81 10.98 -18.73
N LEU A 90 3.80 10.18 -17.68
CA LEU A 90 2.61 9.95 -16.90
C LEU A 90 2.33 11.21 -16.09
N LEU A 91 1.31 11.95 -16.54
CA LEU A 91 0.51 12.90 -15.76
C LEU A 91 1.30 13.76 -14.75
N LYS A 92 1.05 15.02 -14.74
CA LYS A 92 1.44 15.99 -13.70
C LYS A 92 0.94 15.52 -12.32
N ALA A 93 1.47 14.42 -11.82
CA ALA A 93 1.28 14.01 -10.45
C ALA A 93 2.16 14.92 -9.59
N GLY A 94 1.58 15.57 -8.60
CA GLY A 94 2.32 16.41 -7.64
C GLY A 94 3.26 15.62 -6.72
N HIS A 95 3.52 14.35 -7.04
CA HIS A 95 4.39 13.44 -6.32
C HIS A 95 5.44 12.85 -7.25
N MET A 96 6.64 12.74 -6.75
CA MET A 96 7.78 12.12 -7.42
C MET A 96 8.36 11.05 -6.51
N ALA A 97 8.99 10.05 -7.12
CA ALA A 97 9.70 9.03 -6.36
C ALA A 97 11.15 8.91 -6.84
N LEU A 98 12.03 8.56 -5.93
CA LEU A 98 13.40 8.18 -6.25
C LEU A 98 13.83 6.98 -5.41
N THR A 99 14.78 6.22 -5.94
CA THR A 99 15.52 5.23 -5.16
C THR A 99 16.92 5.72 -4.87
N ALA A 100 17.44 5.41 -3.68
CA ALA A 100 18.81 5.64 -3.32
C ALA A 100 19.38 4.35 -2.70
N VAL A 101 20.50 3.86 -3.21
CA VAL A 101 21.14 2.63 -2.72
C VAL A 101 22.51 2.97 -2.19
N GLY A 102 22.80 2.57 -0.95
CA GLY A 102 24.09 2.76 -0.30
C GLY A 102 24.02 2.84 1.22
N SER A 103 25.08 3.38 1.84
CA SER A 103 25.19 3.42 3.30
C SER A 103 24.24 4.44 3.93
N ALA A 104 23.62 4.04 5.06
CA ALA A 104 22.70 4.85 5.84
C ALA A 104 23.27 6.21 6.29
N GLN A 105 24.59 6.30 6.48
CA GLN A 105 25.24 7.55 6.91
C GLN A 105 25.03 8.73 5.94
N TYR A 106 24.74 8.46 4.67
CA TYR A 106 24.55 9.51 3.64
C TYR A 106 23.08 9.95 3.50
N LEU A 107 22.14 9.20 4.09
CA LEU A 107 20.71 9.50 4.00
C LEU A 107 20.33 10.87 4.59
N PRO A 108 20.84 11.29 5.78
CA PRO A 108 20.51 12.59 6.32
C PRO A 108 20.93 13.76 5.40
N GLY A 109 22.09 13.64 4.76
CA GLY A 109 22.55 14.64 3.79
C GLY A 109 21.64 14.72 2.54
N LEU A 110 21.19 13.57 2.04
CA LEU A 110 20.25 13.50 0.91
C LEU A 110 18.91 14.17 1.28
N LEU A 111 18.36 13.88 2.46
CA LEU A 111 17.09 14.46 2.91
C LEU A 111 17.19 15.99 3.06
N ALA A 112 18.28 16.48 3.64
CA ALA A 112 18.54 17.93 3.76
C ALA A 112 18.64 18.60 2.39
N ASP A 113 19.33 17.98 1.42
CA ASP A 113 19.43 18.50 0.06
C ASP A 113 18.08 18.55 -0.66
N LEU A 114 17.26 17.52 -0.49
CA LEU A 114 15.92 17.49 -1.06
C LEU A 114 15.06 18.62 -0.50
N GLN A 115 15.10 18.82 0.82
CA GLN A 115 14.37 19.91 1.48
C GLN A 115 14.84 21.29 0.99
N HIS A 116 16.14 21.53 0.88
CA HIS A 116 16.70 22.79 0.33
C HIS A 116 16.30 23.05 -1.12
N ARG A 117 15.98 22.00 -1.89
CA ARG A 117 15.50 22.09 -3.28
C ARG A 117 13.98 22.29 -3.36
N GLY A 118 13.30 22.35 -2.22
CA GLY A 118 11.86 22.59 -2.12
C GLY A 118 11.03 21.31 -2.24
N PHE A 119 11.60 20.14 -1.93
CA PHE A 119 10.87 18.89 -1.84
C PHE A 119 10.56 18.55 -0.39
N ASP A 120 9.32 18.10 -0.17
CA ASP A 120 8.88 17.54 1.10
C ASP A 120 8.88 16.01 1.01
N LEU A 121 9.39 15.34 2.03
CA LEU A 121 9.35 13.91 2.14
C LEU A 121 7.93 13.45 2.52
N VAL A 122 7.28 12.69 1.64
CA VAL A 122 5.96 12.11 1.87
C VAL A 122 6.07 10.75 2.56
N SER A 123 6.96 9.90 2.05
CA SER A 123 7.25 8.59 2.66
C SER A 123 8.68 8.15 2.38
N LEU A 124 9.20 7.34 3.28
CA LEU A 124 10.49 6.67 3.13
C LEU A 124 10.32 5.21 3.54
N HIS A 125 10.69 4.34 2.61
CA HIS A 125 10.76 2.90 2.85
C HIS A 125 12.19 2.45 2.65
N ASP A 126 12.67 1.57 3.51
CA ASP A 126 14.00 0.98 3.37
C ASP A 126 13.95 -0.55 3.35
N ARG A 127 14.96 -1.12 2.73
CA ARG A 127 15.26 -2.55 2.77
C ARG A 127 16.76 -2.73 2.75
N THR A 128 17.24 -3.75 3.44
CA THR A 128 18.67 -4.12 3.35
C THR A 128 19.03 -4.44 1.92
N ALA A 129 20.08 -3.82 1.41
CA ALA A 129 20.68 -4.21 0.14
C ALA A 129 21.34 -5.60 0.34
N LYS A 130 21.15 -6.50 -0.61
CA LYS A 130 21.81 -7.81 -0.56
C LYS A 130 23.26 -7.73 -1.06
N THR A 131 24.01 -6.71 -0.61
CA THR A 131 25.38 -6.38 -0.99
C THR A 131 26.29 -6.44 0.24
N LEU A 132 26.58 -5.30 0.84
CA LEU A 132 27.42 -5.19 2.02
C LEU A 132 26.57 -4.86 3.27
N LEU A 133 27.09 -5.28 4.44
CA LEU A 133 26.48 -4.92 5.72
C LEU A 133 26.44 -3.39 5.88
N GLY A 134 25.28 -2.85 6.23
CA GLY A 134 25.07 -1.41 6.39
C GLY A 134 24.67 -0.67 5.10
N GLU A 135 24.48 -1.37 3.99
CA GLU A 135 23.87 -0.82 2.77
C GLU A 135 22.39 -1.11 2.70
N TYR A 136 21.65 -0.12 2.22
CA TYR A 136 20.20 -0.16 2.13
C TYR A 136 19.73 0.33 0.76
N ILE A 137 18.55 -0.12 0.38
CA ILE A 137 17.76 0.42 -0.72
C ILE A 137 16.69 1.29 -0.09
N TYR A 138 16.73 2.58 -0.34
CA TYR A 138 15.71 3.53 0.08
C TYR A 138 14.79 3.84 -1.08
N VAL A 139 13.48 3.88 -0.83
CA VAL A 139 12.46 4.41 -1.74
C VAL A 139 11.90 5.65 -1.07
N LEU A 140 12.12 6.80 -1.66
CA LEU A 140 11.65 8.09 -1.17
C LEU A 140 10.54 8.60 -2.08
N GLU A 141 9.42 8.95 -1.50
CA GLU A 141 8.36 9.70 -2.17
C GLU A 141 8.43 11.15 -1.76
N LEU A 142 8.33 12.01 -2.73
CA LEU A 142 8.50 13.45 -2.58
C LEU A 142 7.29 14.18 -3.13
N SER A 143 6.93 15.29 -2.49
CA SER A 143 6.00 16.28 -3.01
C SER A 143 6.68 17.64 -3.17
N GLY A 144 6.05 18.57 -3.86
CA GLY A 144 6.63 19.88 -4.14
C GLY A 144 7.78 19.81 -5.16
N GLY A 145 8.61 20.86 -5.16
CA GLY A 145 9.78 20.98 -6.02
C GLY A 145 9.49 20.90 -7.52
N LYS A 146 10.55 20.96 -8.31
CA LYS A 146 10.51 20.75 -9.76
C LYS A 146 11.47 19.62 -10.13
N TYR A 147 11.08 18.78 -11.06
CA TYR A 147 11.84 17.60 -11.51
C TYR A 147 13.27 17.91 -11.94
N ASP A 148 13.47 19.03 -12.63
CA ASP A 148 14.77 19.50 -13.08
C ASP A 148 15.78 19.70 -11.94
N LYS A 149 15.30 20.03 -10.74
CA LYS A 149 16.13 20.16 -9.54
C LYS A 149 16.66 18.84 -8.98
N LEU A 150 16.22 17.71 -9.50
CA LEU A 150 16.71 16.38 -9.10
C LEU A 150 17.82 15.86 -10.01
N ALA A 151 17.98 16.44 -11.20
CA ALA A 151 18.84 15.88 -12.26
C ALA A 151 20.32 15.75 -11.87
N ASP A 152 20.83 16.59 -10.99
CA ASP A 152 22.24 16.58 -10.54
C ASP A 152 22.48 15.75 -9.25
N LEU A 153 21.41 15.29 -8.59
CA LEU A 153 21.57 14.53 -7.34
C LEU A 153 22.39 13.25 -7.53
N SER A 154 22.16 12.52 -8.61
CA SER A 154 22.92 11.30 -8.91
C SER A 154 24.43 11.58 -9.04
N LYS A 155 24.82 12.71 -9.62
CA LYS A 155 26.21 13.13 -9.71
C LYS A 155 26.75 13.59 -8.36
N LYS A 156 25.99 14.36 -7.59
CA LYS A 156 26.41 14.86 -6.27
C LYS A 156 26.68 13.72 -5.29
N TYR A 157 25.89 12.66 -5.36
CA TYR A 157 25.97 11.49 -4.49
C TYR A 157 26.71 10.31 -5.11
N ASP A 158 27.28 10.45 -6.31
CA ASP A 158 28.11 9.43 -6.93
C ASP A 158 29.15 8.88 -5.92
N LYS A 159 29.38 7.59 -5.89
CA LYS A 159 30.20 6.87 -4.89
C LYS A 159 29.66 6.81 -3.44
N LYS A 160 28.56 7.51 -3.11
CA LYS A 160 27.94 7.51 -1.78
C LYS A 160 26.57 6.82 -1.81
N LEU A 161 25.73 7.23 -2.73
CA LEU A 161 24.40 6.70 -2.98
C LEU A 161 24.16 6.60 -4.49
N GLN A 162 23.73 5.44 -4.96
CA GLN A 162 23.22 5.29 -6.31
C GLN A 162 21.77 5.79 -6.37
N ILE A 163 21.58 7.00 -6.89
CA ILE A 163 20.25 7.61 -6.97
C ILE A 163 19.66 7.39 -8.36
N ARG A 164 18.39 6.93 -8.41
CA ARG A 164 17.60 6.82 -9.63
C ARG A 164 16.24 7.47 -9.40
N LEU A 165 15.83 8.30 -10.34
CA LEU A 165 14.48 8.87 -10.39
C LEU A 165 13.53 7.80 -10.99
N LEU A 166 12.33 7.69 -10.41
CA LEU A 166 11.31 6.75 -10.83
C LEU A 166 10.19 7.48 -11.58
#